data_7b08c998613604770f21fc75bd26646b
#
_entry.id   7b08c998613604770f21fc75bd26646b
#
_cell.length_a   1.000
_cell.length_b   1.000
_cell.length_c   1.000
_cell.angle_alpha   90.00
_cell.angle_beta   90.00
_cell.angle_gamma   90.00
#
_symmetry.space_group_name_H-M   'P 1'
#
loop_
_entity.id
_entity.type
_entity.pdbx_description
1 polymer ?
#
loop_
_entity_poly.entity_id
_entity_poly.type
_entity_poly.pdbx_seq_one_letter_code
_entity_poly.pdbx_strand_id
1 'polypeptide(L)'
;MPAWIETVGITTLWAVALARAPQALRSGQQRPLWVAIVMIALAMSLHLAPVTATLAHLVPSPHWIDLTTHLLSIIDAAAVLWFILHAAGRHRPAPLVFGAALAVMTVLLFLDISAPLHARNQISPSPAVRSVPDAYWWVFFAFHLVADTTCGLVCWSQGRRETPRLLRYGLRLFGTGILLASLLWVLKLAYLSTGSPLFNPLFSPVTGIEAVFMAAGAALPVLAQIRTRWHHRRAYRGLNLLWQDLTAATPNVILGPGNRTRAAAAPLQLRLYRRVIEIRDAMIALRNYVTPAAVDLARRHVTDQALPKQAAEAHVTAYWLTAALHALHSGHPPQPQSANLAGPGAYDLADEINHLLRVADAYQSPANHAYRTSLIGMV
;
A
#
# COMPACT_ATOMS: atom_id res chain seq x y z
N MET A 1 -24.95 17.37 9.42
CA MET A 1 -24.52 16.34 8.45
C MET A 1 -24.76 14.97 9.06
N PRO A 2 -25.09 13.95 8.28
CA PRO A 2 -25.45 12.66 8.83
C PRO A 2 -24.23 11.96 9.43
N ALA A 3 -24.40 11.34 10.60
CA ALA A 3 -23.40 10.56 11.34
C ALA A 3 -22.76 9.40 10.51
N TRP A 4 -23.34 9.10 9.35
CA TRP A 4 -22.80 8.06 8.46
C TRP A 4 -21.42 8.38 7.88
N ILE A 5 -21.05 9.67 7.68
CA ILE A 5 -19.73 10.05 7.13
C ILE A 5 -18.62 9.66 8.12
N GLU A 6 -18.84 9.95 9.40
CA GLU A 6 -17.94 9.55 10.48
C GLU A 6 -17.80 8.03 10.56
N THR A 7 -18.93 7.32 10.54
CA THR A 7 -18.95 5.85 10.56
C THR A 7 -18.22 5.26 9.35
N VAL A 8 -18.41 5.79 8.15
CA VAL A 8 -17.71 5.34 6.94
C VAL A 8 -16.20 5.58 7.05
N GLY A 9 -15.77 6.75 7.54
CA GLY A 9 -14.36 7.04 7.76
C GLY A 9 -13.69 6.04 8.72
N ILE A 10 -14.29 5.82 9.88
CA ILE A 10 -13.79 4.90 10.90
C ILE A 10 -13.79 3.45 10.40
N THR A 11 -14.86 3.02 9.73
CA THR A 11 -14.93 1.66 9.14
C THR A 11 -13.83 1.46 8.10
N THR A 12 -13.56 2.48 7.29
CA THR A 12 -12.46 2.42 6.30
C THR A 12 -11.10 2.33 6.98
N LEU A 13 -10.86 3.07 8.07
CA LEU A 13 -9.62 2.96 8.86
C LEU A 13 -9.43 1.55 9.42
N TRP A 14 -10.47 0.93 9.97
CA TRP A 14 -10.42 -0.46 10.43
C TRP A 14 -10.16 -1.44 9.29
N ALA A 15 -10.80 -1.27 8.13
CA ALA A 15 -10.53 -2.09 6.95
C ALA A 15 -9.06 -2.00 6.52
N VAL A 16 -8.47 -0.80 6.53
CA VAL A 16 -7.04 -0.57 6.24
C VAL A 16 -6.16 -1.23 7.30
N ALA A 17 -6.49 -1.10 8.59
CA ALA A 17 -5.76 -1.72 9.69
C ALA A 17 -5.75 -3.26 9.56
N LEU A 18 -6.90 -3.87 9.29
CA LEU A 18 -7.04 -5.31 9.09
C LEU A 18 -6.28 -5.80 7.84
N ALA A 19 -6.38 -5.07 6.73
CA ALA A 19 -5.66 -5.40 5.50
C ALA A 19 -4.12 -5.36 5.67
N ARG A 20 -3.62 -4.54 6.58
CA ARG A 20 -2.18 -4.41 6.90
C ARG A 20 -1.69 -5.37 7.98
N ALA A 21 -2.57 -5.89 8.83
CA ALA A 21 -2.21 -6.74 9.96
C ALA A 21 -1.28 -7.91 9.58
N PRO A 22 -1.52 -8.71 8.50
CA PRO A 22 -0.63 -9.82 8.14
C PRO A 22 0.79 -9.38 7.79
N GLN A 23 0.96 -8.15 7.28
CA GLN A 23 2.28 -7.63 6.92
C GLN A 23 3.00 -7.06 8.15
N ALA A 24 2.29 -6.34 9.00
CA ALA A 24 2.80 -5.78 10.23
C ALA A 24 3.28 -6.87 11.19
N LEU A 25 2.56 -7.99 11.27
CA LEU A 25 2.96 -9.12 12.09
C LEU A 25 4.25 -9.81 11.59
N ARG A 26 4.48 -9.79 10.26
CA ARG A 26 5.66 -10.42 9.62
C ARG A 26 6.87 -9.50 9.50
N SER A 27 6.69 -8.19 9.54
CA SER A 27 7.75 -7.20 9.31
C SER A 27 7.81 -6.15 10.41
N GLY A 28 8.94 -6.09 11.11
CA GLY A 28 9.18 -5.08 12.15
C GLY A 28 9.10 -3.63 11.64
N GLN A 29 9.44 -3.40 10.37
CA GLN A 29 9.39 -2.07 9.75
C GLN A 29 7.95 -1.57 9.50
N GLN A 30 6.98 -2.48 9.35
CA GLN A 30 5.57 -2.13 9.08
C GLN A 30 4.75 -1.95 10.36
N ARG A 31 5.23 -2.47 11.50
CA ARG A 31 4.52 -2.42 12.79
C ARG A 31 4.20 -1.01 13.27
N PRO A 32 5.13 -0.03 13.24
CA PRO A 32 4.83 1.31 13.76
C PRO A 32 3.69 2.01 13.01
N LEU A 33 3.66 1.90 11.68
CA LEU A 33 2.57 2.45 10.87
C LEU A 33 1.23 1.75 11.17
N TRP A 34 1.26 0.43 11.32
CA TRP A 34 0.05 -0.33 11.64
C TRP A 34 -0.49 0.03 13.01
N VAL A 35 0.37 0.14 14.02
CA VAL A 35 -0.01 0.58 15.37
C VAL A 35 -0.63 1.98 15.32
N ALA A 36 -0.02 2.92 14.61
CA ALA A 36 -0.57 4.27 14.46
C ALA A 36 -2.00 4.24 13.85
N ILE A 37 -2.22 3.48 12.78
CA ILE A 37 -3.55 3.36 12.15
C ILE A 37 -4.57 2.72 13.11
N VAL A 38 -4.17 1.69 13.87
CA VAL A 38 -5.04 1.04 14.86
C VAL A 38 -5.39 2.02 15.99
N MET A 39 -4.42 2.78 16.48
CA MET A 39 -4.65 3.76 17.54
C MET A 39 -5.60 4.87 17.10
N ILE A 40 -5.41 5.42 15.89
CA ILE A 40 -6.34 6.39 15.31
C ILE A 40 -7.76 5.79 15.21
N ALA A 41 -7.88 4.59 14.63
CA ALA A 41 -9.18 3.92 14.47
C ALA A 41 -9.85 3.67 15.81
N LEU A 42 -9.09 3.28 16.84
CA LEU A 42 -9.59 3.06 18.19
C LEU A 42 -10.05 4.38 18.84
N ALA A 43 -9.19 5.41 18.82
CA ALA A 43 -9.52 6.71 19.38
C ALA A 43 -10.78 7.31 18.73
N MET A 44 -10.88 7.28 17.38
CA MET A 44 -12.08 7.74 16.68
C MET A 44 -13.31 6.88 16.99
N SER A 45 -13.16 5.57 17.19
CA SER A 45 -14.29 4.70 17.54
C SER A 45 -14.91 5.04 18.91
N LEU A 46 -14.11 5.51 19.85
CA LEU A 46 -14.60 5.93 21.18
C LEU A 46 -15.49 7.17 21.13
N HIS A 47 -15.48 7.95 20.03
CA HIS A 47 -16.37 9.08 19.86
C HIS A 47 -17.72 8.69 19.22
N LEU A 48 -17.88 7.46 18.73
CA LEU A 48 -19.14 7.01 18.15
C LEU A 48 -20.20 6.79 19.24
N ALA A 49 -21.37 7.39 19.10
CA ALA A 49 -22.48 7.28 20.04
C ALA A 49 -22.86 5.82 20.42
N PRO A 50 -22.93 4.85 19.48
CA PRO A 50 -23.22 3.46 19.86
C PRO A 50 -22.10 2.82 20.68
N VAL A 51 -20.83 3.20 20.50
CA VAL A 51 -19.69 2.68 21.27
C VAL A 51 -19.72 3.25 22.67
N THR A 52 -19.90 4.56 22.83
CA THR A 52 -19.99 5.22 24.12
C THR A 52 -21.21 4.74 24.93
N ALA A 53 -22.35 4.52 24.26
CA ALA A 53 -23.54 3.94 24.91
C ALA A 53 -23.28 2.52 25.42
N THR A 54 -22.62 1.68 24.63
CA THR A 54 -22.27 0.31 25.08
C THR A 54 -21.30 0.32 26.26
N LEU A 55 -20.28 1.18 26.21
CA LEU A 55 -19.31 1.33 27.29
C LEU A 55 -19.97 1.85 28.59
N ALA A 56 -20.95 2.75 28.47
CA ALA A 56 -21.70 3.28 29.60
C ALA A 56 -22.49 2.22 30.39
N HIS A 57 -22.81 1.09 29.76
CA HIS A 57 -23.41 -0.06 30.47
C HIS A 57 -22.39 -0.94 31.18
N LEU A 58 -21.10 -0.85 30.81
CA LEU A 58 -20.02 -1.69 31.34
C LEU A 58 -19.23 -1.01 32.47
N VAL A 59 -19.27 0.32 32.56
CA VAL A 59 -18.46 1.11 33.49
C VAL A 59 -19.38 1.84 34.47
N PRO A 60 -19.02 1.87 35.79
CA PRO A 60 -19.88 2.44 36.81
C PRO A 60 -20.20 3.93 36.67
N SER A 61 -19.38 4.68 35.94
CA SER A 61 -19.55 6.12 35.79
C SER A 61 -19.07 6.60 34.40
N PRO A 62 -19.84 7.44 33.68
CA PRO A 62 -19.44 8.08 32.43
C PRO A 62 -18.11 8.86 32.51
N HIS A 63 -17.78 9.41 33.67
CA HIS A 63 -16.53 10.11 33.95
C HIS A 63 -15.30 9.28 33.59
N TRP A 64 -15.27 8.01 33.96
CA TRP A 64 -14.12 7.13 33.62
C TRP A 64 -14.00 6.86 32.16
N ILE A 65 -15.12 6.85 31.42
CA ILE A 65 -15.11 6.69 29.96
C ILE A 65 -14.49 7.93 29.33
N ASP A 66 -14.93 9.12 29.73
CA ASP A 66 -14.43 10.38 29.20
C ASP A 66 -12.93 10.55 29.50
N LEU A 67 -12.53 10.35 30.76
CA LEU A 67 -11.14 10.44 31.19
C LEU A 67 -10.25 9.46 30.41
N THR A 68 -10.66 8.20 30.30
CA THR A 68 -9.92 7.17 29.54
C THR A 68 -9.82 7.55 28.07
N THR A 69 -10.89 8.08 27.48
CA THR A 69 -10.89 8.55 26.10
C THR A 69 -9.90 9.69 25.88
N HIS A 70 -9.84 10.65 26.80
CA HIS A 70 -8.89 11.76 26.73
C HIS A 70 -7.44 11.28 26.89
N LEU A 71 -7.15 10.40 27.84
CA LEU A 71 -5.81 9.84 28.01
C LEU A 71 -5.37 9.01 26.80
N LEU A 72 -6.28 8.19 26.26
CA LEU A 72 -6.00 7.38 25.08
C LEU A 72 -5.75 8.26 23.85
N SER A 73 -6.46 9.36 23.69
CA SER A 73 -6.23 10.30 22.57
C SER A 73 -4.87 11.01 22.67
N ILE A 74 -4.37 11.30 23.88
CA ILE A 74 -3.00 11.81 24.07
C ILE A 74 -1.96 10.78 23.62
N ILE A 75 -2.17 9.50 24.01
CA ILE A 75 -1.28 8.40 23.59
C ILE A 75 -1.32 8.23 22.08
N ASP A 76 -2.50 8.28 21.48
CA ASP A 76 -2.69 8.21 20.03
C ASP A 76 -1.93 9.33 19.30
N ALA A 77 -2.17 10.59 19.69
CA ALA A 77 -1.49 11.73 19.09
C ALA A 77 0.04 11.63 19.21
N ALA A 78 0.54 11.17 20.38
CA ALA A 78 1.96 10.93 20.59
C ALA A 78 2.51 9.79 19.72
N ALA A 79 1.79 8.69 19.58
CA ALA A 79 2.20 7.55 18.75
C ALA A 79 2.26 7.93 17.26
N VAL A 80 1.25 8.66 16.77
CA VAL A 80 1.20 9.15 15.39
C VAL A 80 2.33 10.15 15.14
N LEU A 81 2.55 11.10 16.04
CA LEU A 81 3.64 12.07 15.94
C LEU A 81 5.00 11.38 15.92
N TRP A 82 5.24 10.46 16.85
CA TRP A 82 6.48 9.67 16.87
C TRP A 82 6.70 8.92 15.57
N PHE A 83 5.69 8.21 15.08
CA PHE A 83 5.77 7.46 13.84
C PHE A 83 6.13 8.36 12.65
N ILE A 84 5.43 9.49 12.50
CA ILE A 84 5.64 10.42 11.37
C ILE A 84 7.04 11.05 11.44
N LEU A 85 7.51 11.47 12.60
CA LEU A 85 8.85 12.01 12.79
C LEU A 85 9.93 10.96 12.52
N HIS A 86 9.73 9.72 12.97
CA HIS A 86 10.64 8.61 12.70
C HIS A 86 10.70 8.28 11.21
N ALA A 87 9.55 8.19 10.54
CA ALA A 87 9.46 7.96 9.09
C ALA A 87 10.09 9.10 8.27
N ALA A 88 10.08 10.34 8.79
CA ALA A 88 10.75 11.49 8.20
C ALA A 88 12.26 11.53 8.44
N GLY A 89 12.85 10.49 9.06
CA GLY A 89 14.29 10.37 9.31
C GLY A 89 14.79 11.17 10.50
N ARG A 90 13.91 11.65 11.39
CA ARG A 90 14.33 12.28 12.62
C ARG A 90 14.73 11.22 13.65
N HIS A 91 16.00 11.20 14.01
CA HIS A 91 16.54 10.24 14.96
C HIS A 91 16.16 10.60 16.40
N ARG A 92 15.67 9.62 17.17
CA ARG A 92 15.37 9.70 18.61
C ARG A 92 14.27 10.68 19.04
N PRO A 93 13.12 10.84 18.33
CA PRO A 93 12.05 11.68 18.84
C PRO A 93 11.28 11.05 20.02
N ALA A 94 11.37 9.72 20.21
CA ALA A 94 10.58 8.97 21.16
C ALA A 94 10.62 9.50 22.61
N PRO A 95 11.79 9.72 23.27
CA PRO A 95 11.80 10.17 24.66
C PRO A 95 11.17 11.54 24.84
N LEU A 96 11.33 12.45 23.87
CA LEU A 96 10.72 13.77 23.93
C LEU A 96 9.21 13.71 23.76
N VAL A 97 8.74 12.98 22.75
CA VAL A 97 7.31 12.88 22.41
C VAL A 97 6.53 12.15 23.52
N PHE A 98 7.00 10.99 23.95
CA PHE A 98 6.33 10.24 25.01
C PHE A 98 6.53 10.86 26.40
N GLY A 99 7.65 11.53 26.64
CA GLY A 99 7.86 12.32 27.86
C GLY A 99 6.88 13.49 27.95
N ALA A 100 6.66 14.23 26.86
CA ALA A 100 5.65 15.28 26.79
C ALA A 100 4.24 14.74 26.97
N ALA A 101 3.89 13.63 26.35
CA ALA A 101 2.59 12.97 26.50
C ALA A 101 2.36 12.55 27.96
N LEU A 102 3.34 11.92 28.60
CA LEU A 102 3.27 11.52 30.01
C LEU A 102 3.09 12.75 30.94
N ALA A 103 3.83 13.82 30.70
CA ALA A 103 3.68 15.05 31.47
C ALA A 103 2.27 15.64 31.32
N VAL A 104 1.74 15.70 30.10
CA VAL A 104 0.36 16.17 29.84
C VAL A 104 -0.65 15.27 30.55
N MET A 105 -0.55 13.94 30.41
CA MET A 105 -1.45 13.00 31.09
C MET A 105 -1.41 13.17 32.61
N THR A 106 -0.22 13.37 33.19
CA THR A 106 -0.07 13.61 34.63
C THR A 106 -0.76 14.91 35.06
N VAL A 107 -0.62 15.98 34.26
CA VAL A 107 -1.31 17.26 34.53
C VAL A 107 -2.82 17.09 34.42
N LEU A 108 -3.33 16.39 33.39
CA LEU A 108 -4.77 16.15 33.24
C LEU A 108 -5.33 15.35 34.42
N LEU A 109 -4.64 14.29 34.86
CA LEU A 109 -5.03 13.50 36.04
C LEU A 109 -5.01 14.36 37.32
N PHE A 110 -4.00 15.20 37.51
CA PHE A 110 -3.93 16.08 38.67
C PHE A 110 -5.09 17.09 38.69
N LEU A 111 -5.40 17.71 37.55
CA LEU A 111 -6.49 18.65 37.41
C LEU A 111 -7.87 17.97 37.62
N ASP A 112 -8.01 16.74 37.13
CA ASP A 112 -9.23 15.96 37.35
C ASP A 112 -9.44 15.60 38.80
N ILE A 113 -8.42 15.08 39.49
CA ILE A 113 -8.48 14.71 40.91
C ILE A 113 -8.68 15.96 41.81
N SER A 114 -8.15 17.11 41.42
CA SER A 114 -8.29 18.38 42.14
C SER A 114 -9.65 19.04 41.94
N ALA A 115 -10.42 18.59 40.96
CA ALA A 115 -11.75 19.11 40.70
C ALA A 115 -12.77 18.65 41.77
N PRO A 116 -13.77 19.47 42.13
CA PRO A 116 -14.83 19.04 43.02
C PRO A 116 -15.61 17.86 42.39
N LEU A 117 -16.13 16.94 43.26
CA LEU A 117 -16.93 15.82 42.80
C LEU A 117 -18.05 16.26 41.87
N HIS A 118 -18.03 15.73 40.63
CA HIS A 118 -18.91 16.17 39.56
C HIS A 118 -20.33 15.67 39.81
N ALA A 119 -21.28 16.61 39.76
CA ALA A 119 -22.70 16.27 40.03
C ALA A 119 -23.31 15.29 39.00
N ARG A 120 -22.66 15.08 37.83
CA ARG A 120 -23.15 14.21 36.73
C ARG A 120 -22.09 13.34 36.07
N ASN A 121 -20.94 13.23 36.65
CA ASN A 121 -19.91 12.30 36.21
C ASN A 121 -19.53 12.37 34.68
N GLN A 122 -19.69 13.51 34.04
CA GLN A 122 -19.27 13.73 32.66
C GLN A 122 -18.21 14.82 32.54
N ILE A 123 -17.14 14.54 31.77
CA ILE A 123 -16.13 15.54 31.43
C ILE A 123 -16.50 16.12 30.06
N SER A 124 -17.12 17.30 30.05
CA SER A 124 -17.55 17.96 28.81
C SER A 124 -16.94 19.35 28.68
N PRO A 125 -16.47 19.77 27.49
CA PRO A 125 -15.93 21.11 27.24
C PRO A 125 -17.06 22.16 27.13
N SER A 126 -18.13 22.03 27.89
CA SER A 126 -19.27 22.95 27.87
C SER A 126 -19.04 24.10 28.87
N PRO A 127 -19.09 25.36 28.40
CA PRO A 127 -19.02 26.52 29.31
C PRO A 127 -20.15 26.56 30.34
N ALA A 128 -21.27 25.89 30.06
CA ALA A 128 -22.45 25.85 30.92
C ALA A 128 -22.31 24.81 32.07
N VAL A 129 -21.46 23.79 31.91
CA VAL A 129 -21.29 22.71 32.90
C VAL A 129 -19.79 22.51 33.10
N ARG A 130 -19.22 23.23 34.06
CA ARG A 130 -17.78 23.12 34.38
C ARG A 130 -17.57 21.92 35.32
N SER A 131 -17.25 20.79 34.72
CA SER A 131 -16.92 19.55 35.48
C SER A 131 -15.45 19.50 35.89
N VAL A 132 -14.56 20.13 35.11
CA VAL A 132 -13.11 20.25 35.36
C VAL A 132 -12.68 21.71 35.17
N PRO A 133 -11.50 22.12 35.71
CA PRO A 133 -10.95 23.45 35.50
C PRO A 133 -10.71 23.74 34.00
N ASP A 134 -10.89 24.97 33.55
CA ASP A 134 -10.61 25.36 32.16
C ASP A 134 -9.18 25.03 31.71
N ALA A 135 -8.22 25.03 32.65
CA ALA A 135 -6.83 24.62 32.40
C ALA A 135 -6.72 23.18 31.84
N TYR A 136 -7.61 22.27 32.25
CA TYR A 136 -7.67 20.91 31.70
C TYR A 136 -7.82 20.91 30.18
N TRP A 137 -8.79 21.71 29.69
CA TRP A 137 -9.10 21.80 28.25
C TRP A 137 -8.01 22.54 27.49
N TRP A 138 -7.44 23.59 28.06
CA TRP A 138 -6.33 24.30 27.43
C TRP A 138 -5.11 23.40 27.24
N VAL A 139 -4.73 22.61 28.23
CA VAL A 139 -3.61 21.67 28.14
C VAL A 139 -3.91 20.57 27.14
N PHE A 140 -5.12 19.99 27.18
CA PHE A 140 -5.55 18.92 26.31
C PHE A 140 -5.56 19.37 24.82
N PHE A 141 -6.20 20.48 24.52
CA PHE A 141 -6.29 20.97 23.14
C PHE A 141 -4.95 21.53 22.62
N ALA A 142 -4.16 22.17 23.45
CA ALA A 142 -2.85 22.66 23.05
C ALA A 142 -1.90 21.51 22.65
N PHE A 143 -1.90 20.42 23.40
CA PHE A 143 -1.11 19.24 23.05
C PHE A 143 -1.48 18.69 21.67
N HIS A 144 -2.77 18.47 21.44
CA HIS A 144 -3.27 17.96 20.14
C HIS A 144 -2.95 18.95 19.01
N LEU A 145 -3.19 20.24 19.22
CA LEU A 145 -2.92 21.26 18.21
C LEU A 145 -1.45 21.25 17.77
N VAL A 146 -0.50 21.15 18.72
CA VAL A 146 0.93 21.08 18.43
C VAL A 146 1.28 19.75 17.74
N ALA A 147 0.78 18.63 18.25
CA ALA A 147 1.05 17.31 17.69
C ALA A 147 0.53 17.18 16.24
N ASP A 148 -0.75 17.50 16.05
CA ASP A 148 -1.40 17.34 14.74
C ASP A 148 -0.88 18.32 13.70
N THR A 149 -0.63 19.60 14.08
CA THR A 149 -0.02 20.57 13.16
C THR A 149 1.37 20.09 12.73
N THR A 150 2.17 19.60 13.66
CA THR A 150 3.51 19.08 13.35
C THR A 150 3.41 17.87 12.41
N CYS A 151 2.52 16.92 12.70
CA CYS A 151 2.28 15.76 11.85
C CYS A 151 1.85 16.14 10.43
N GLY A 152 0.87 17.04 10.32
CA GLY A 152 0.35 17.50 9.04
C GLY A 152 1.42 18.18 8.18
N LEU A 153 2.20 19.09 8.77
CA LEU A 153 3.30 19.80 8.09
C LEU A 153 4.41 18.84 7.63
N VAL A 154 4.76 17.84 8.46
CA VAL A 154 5.74 16.82 8.09
C VAL A 154 5.22 15.96 6.94
N CYS A 155 3.97 15.51 6.98
CA CYS A 155 3.35 14.76 5.88
C CYS A 155 3.36 15.57 4.56
N TRP A 156 3.02 16.85 4.61
CA TRP A 156 3.06 17.74 3.44
C TRP A 156 4.48 17.95 2.91
N SER A 157 5.46 18.15 3.79
CA SER A 157 6.86 18.34 3.40
C SER A 157 7.43 17.08 2.73
N GLN A 158 7.14 15.90 3.28
CA GLN A 158 7.55 14.63 2.67
C GLN A 158 6.82 14.37 1.33
N GLY A 159 5.56 14.76 1.22
CA GLY A 159 4.81 14.68 -0.03
C GLY A 159 5.29 15.64 -1.14
N ARG A 160 6.22 16.57 -0.86
CA ARG A 160 6.88 17.43 -1.87
C ARG A 160 8.17 16.82 -2.43
N ARG A 161 8.78 15.85 -1.74
CA ARG A 161 10.01 15.17 -2.17
C ARG A 161 9.71 14.20 -3.32
N GLU A 162 10.78 13.68 -3.96
CA GLU A 162 10.67 12.66 -5.01
C GLU A 162 10.21 11.32 -4.43
N THR A 163 8.89 11.16 -4.33
CA THR A 163 8.23 9.93 -3.89
C THR A 163 7.34 9.38 -5.01
N PRO A 164 7.07 8.07 -5.05
CA PRO A 164 6.09 7.51 -5.98
C PRO A 164 4.76 8.26 -5.90
N ARG A 165 4.14 8.56 -7.04
CA ARG A 165 2.94 9.41 -7.14
C ARG A 165 1.84 9.04 -6.13
N LEU A 166 1.54 7.74 -6.00
CA LEU A 166 0.50 7.27 -5.07
C LEU A 166 0.86 7.50 -3.60
N LEU A 167 2.13 7.32 -3.22
CA LEU A 167 2.58 7.62 -1.85
C LEU A 167 2.52 9.13 -1.57
N ARG A 168 2.89 9.96 -2.53
CA ARG A 168 2.79 11.43 -2.44
C ARG A 168 1.36 11.88 -2.17
N TYR A 169 0.40 11.38 -2.98
CA TYR A 169 -1.02 11.71 -2.77
C TYR A 169 -1.53 11.16 -1.45
N GLY A 170 -1.14 9.94 -1.06
CA GLY A 170 -1.48 9.37 0.24
C GLY A 170 -1.02 10.22 1.41
N LEU A 171 0.25 10.66 1.40
CA LEU A 171 0.81 11.55 2.44
C LEU A 171 0.11 12.91 2.49
N ARG A 172 -0.21 13.49 1.33
CA ARG A 172 -0.91 14.79 1.29
C ARG A 172 -2.34 14.67 1.79
N LEU A 173 -3.08 13.65 1.38
CA LEU A 173 -4.44 13.41 1.88
C LEU A 173 -4.44 13.17 3.39
N PHE A 174 -3.57 12.28 3.87
CA PHE A 174 -3.46 12.00 5.29
C PHE A 174 -3.05 13.24 6.09
N GLY A 175 -2.06 14.00 5.59
CA GLY A 175 -1.64 15.26 6.22
C GLY A 175 -2.74 16.32 6.21
N THR A 176 -3.56 16.40 5.15
CA THR A 176 -4.74 17.29 5.11
C THR A 176 -5.77 16.89 6.17
N GLY A 177 -6.03 15.60 6.35
CA GLY A 177 -6.91 15.11 7.42
C GLY A 177 -6.41 15.55 8.80
N ILE A 178 -5.13 15.33 9.10
CA ILE A 178 -4.53 15.76 10.38
C ILE A 178 -4.59 17.30 10.56
N LEU A 179 -4.39 18.08 9.51
CA LEU A 179 -4.53 19.55 9.60
C LEU A 179 -5.99 19.98 9.84
N LEU A 180 -6.97 19.21 9.38
CA LEU A 180 -8.38 19.41 9.73
C LEU A 180 -8.65 19.09 11.21
N ALA A 181 -7.97 18.08 11.80
CA ALA A 181 -7.99 17.85 13.24
C ALA A 181 -7.44 19.06 13.99
N SER A 182 -6.32 19.64 13.53
CA SER A 182 -5.79 20.88 14.11
C SER A 182 -6.81 22.04 14.07
N LEU A 183 -7.52 22.18 12.96
CA LEU A 183 -8.61 23.15 12.85
C LEU A 183 -9.75 22.86 13.84
N LEU A 184 -10.11 21.59 14.03
CA LEU A 184 -11.12 21.20 15.01
C LEU A 184 -10.73 21.61 16.43
N TRP A 185 -9.45 21.44 16.81
CA TRP A 185 -8.97 21.87 18.11
C TRP A 185 -9.03 23.38 18.28
N VAL A 186 -8.71 24.15 17.25
CA VAL A 186 -8.87 25.62 17.26
C VAL A 186 -10.34 26.00 17.44
N LEU A 187 -11.27 25.36 16.74
CA LEU A 187 -12.71 25.60 16.88
C LEU A 187 -13.20 25.25 18.30
N LYS A 188 -12.71 24.16 18.87
CA LYS A 188 -13.07 23.77 20.27
C LYS A 188 -12.51 24.77 21.29
N LEU A 189 -11.25 25.29 21.09
CA LEU A 189 -10.71 26.36 21.92
C LEU A 189 -11.51 27.66 21.79
N ALA A 190 -11.92 28.03 20.58
CA ALA A 190 -12.76 29.20 20.35
C ALA A 190 -14.14 29.04 21.03
N TYR A 191 -14.75 27.85 20.95
CA TYR A 191 -15.97 27.55 21.66
C TYR A 191 -15.81 27.65 23.19
N LEU A 192 -14.74 27.09 23.73
CA LEU A 192 -14.44 27.16 25.17
C LEU A 192 -14.28 28.61 25.65
N SER A 193 -13.61 29.45 24.85
CA SER A 193 -13.33 30.86 25.21
C SER A 193 -14.53 31.77 25.08
N THR A 194 -15.39 31.55 24.07
CA THR A 194 -16.51 32.46 23.74
C THR A 194 -17.86 31.98 24.25
N GLY A 195 -18.01 30.68 24.49
CA GLY A 195 -19.30 30.03 24.79
C GLY A 195 -20.30 30.09 23.66
N SER A 196 -19.89 30.52 22.44
CA SER A 196 -20.81 30.76 21.33
C SER A 196 -21.33 29.46 20.72
N PRO A 197 -22.64 29.26 20.63
CA PRO A 197 -23.24 28.06 20.03
C PRO A 197 -22.98 27.93 18.53
N LEU A 198 -22.46 28.96 17.87
CA LEU A 198 -22.17 28.98 16.43
C LEU A 198 -21.11 27.93 16.03
N PHE A 199 -20.26 27.49 16.96
CA PHE A 199 -19.23 26.49 16.69
C PHE A 199 -19.74 25.05 16.70
N ASN A 200 -20.81 24.75 17.46
CA ASN A 200 -21.35 23.39 17.63
C ASN A 200 -21.69 22.67 16.30
N PRO A 201 -22.36 23.31 15.32
CA PRO A 201 -22.70 22.66 14.07
C PRO A 201 -21.47 22.36 13.18
N LEU A 202 -20.30 22.93 13.49
CA LEU A 202 -19.06 22.72 12.71
C LEU A 202 -18.27 21.46 13.15
N PHE A 203 -18.44 21.01 14.40
CA PHE A 203 -17.60 19.92 14.93
C PHE A 203 -17.81 18.61 14.15
N SER A 204 -19.04 18.13 14.03
CA SER A 204 -19.33 16.87 13.34
C SER A 204 -18.92 16.87 11.85
N PRO A 205 -19.21 17.89 11.02
CA PRO A 205 -18.75 17.90 9.65
C PRO A 205 -17.23 17.93 9.52
N VAL A 206 -16.51 18.70 10.36
CA VAL A 206 -15.04 18.75 10.31
C VAL A 206 -14.46 17.39 10.67
N THR A 207 -14.94 16.76 11.75
CA THR A 207 -14.50 15.39 12.14
C THR A 207 -14.79 14.36 11.05
N GLY A 208 -15.96 14.43 10.42
CA GLY A 208 -16.32 13.51 9.33
C GLY A 208 -15.41 13.66 8.10
N ILE A 209 -15.13 14.90 7.69
CA ILE A 209 -14.23 15.19 6.57
C ILE A 209 -12.78 14.77 6.91
N GLU A 210 -12.31 15.09 8.11
CA GLU A 210 -11.03 14.63 8.64
C GLU A 210 -10.87 13.11 8.53
N ALA A 211 -11.85 12.35 9.04
CA ALA A 211 -11.84 10.89 8.99
C ALA A 211 -11.75 10.35 7.56
N VAL A 212 -12.49 10.95 6.61
CA VAL A 212 -12.44 10.56 5.20
C VAL A 212 -11.07 10.83 4.58
N PHE A 213 -10.47 11.99 4.83
CA PHE A 213 -9.14 12.32 4.32
C PHE A 213 -8.06 11.40 4.90
N MET A 214 -8.09 11.13 6.20
CA MET A 214 -7.16 10.22 6.85
C MET A 214 -7.32 8.79 6.32
N ALA A 215 -8.54 8.31 6.21
CA ALA A 215 -8.84 6.99 5.66
C ALA A 215 -8.37 6.85 4.21
N ALA A 216 -8.68 7.83 3.35
CA ALA A 216 -8.22 7.83 1.96
C ALA A 216 -6.70 7.87 1.85
N GLY A 217 -6.05 8.72 2.64
CA GLY A 217 -4.59 8.82 2.69
C GLY A 217 -3.91 7.52 3.12
N ALA A 218 -4.45 6.86 4.14
CA ALA A 218 -3.96 5.57 4.63
C ALA A 218 -4.25 4.39 3.66
N ALA A 219 -5.35 4.46 2.90
CA ALA A 219 -5.75 3.42 1.95
C ALA A 219 -4.90 3.40 0.67
N LEU A 220 -4.47 4.57 0.15
CA LEU A 220 -3.75 4.66 -1.12
C LEU A 220 -2.49 3.78 -1.20
N PRO A 221 -1.58 3.74 -0.21
CA PRO A 221 -0.43 2.84 -0.24
C PRO A 221 -0.83 1.35 -0.22
N VAL A 222 -1.93 1.00 0.45
CA VAL A 222 -2.45 -0.37 0.48
C VAL A 222 -2.97 -0.78 -0.89
N LEU A 223 -3.77 0.08 -1.52
CA LEU A 223 -4.29 -0.14 -2.87
C LEU A 223 -3.16 -0.29 -3.89
N ALA A 224 -2.11 0.54 -3.78
CA ALA A 224 -0.92 0.41 -4.61
C ALA A 224 -0.26 -0.97 -4.47
N GLN A 225 -0.09 -1.46 -3.23
CA GLN A 225 0.49 -2.78 -2.97
C GLN A 225 -0.40 -3.92 -3.50
N ILE A 226 -1.72 -3.83 -3.30
CA ILE A 226 -2.67 -4.81 -3.82
C ILE A 226 -2.59 -4.86 -5.35
N ARG A 227 -2.60 -3.70 -6.01
CA ARG A 227 -2.46 -3.60 -7.47
C ARG A 227 -1.16 -4.24 -7.96
N THR A 228 -0.03 -3.93 -7.34
CA THR A 228 1.28 -4.52 -7.69
C THR A 228 1.26 -6.04 -7.52
N ARG A 229 0.73 -6.56 -6.42
CA ARG A 229 0.60 -8.02 -6.21
C ARG A 229 -0.30 -8.68 -7.25
N TRP A 230 -1.39 -8.01 -7.62
CA TRP A 230 -2.31 -8.52 -8.65
C TRP A 230 -1.63 -8.57 -10.01
N HIS A 231 -0.87 -7.50 -10.39
CA HIS A 231 -0.07 -7.48 -11.61
C HIS A 231 0.98 -8.59 -11.63
N HIS A 232 1.73 -8.77 -10.55
CA HIS A 232 2.71 -9.86 -10.45
C HIS A 232 2.04 -11.24 -10.56
N ARG A 233 0.85 -11.42 -9.97
CA ARG A 233 0.11 -12.69 -10.04
C ARG A 233 -0.38 -12.97 -11.45
N ARG A 234 -0.88 -11.94 -12.14
CA ARG A 234 -1.31 -12.05 -13.53
C ARG A 234 -0.11 -12.35 -14.44
N ALA A 235 0.99 -11.63 -14.30
CA ALA A 235 2.22 -11.87 -15.04
C ALA A 235 2.76 -13.29 -14.81
N TYR A 236 2.84 -13.73 -13.56
CA TYR A 236 3.29 -15.08 -13.24
C TYR A 236 2.44 -16.17 -13.89
N ARG A 237 1.13 -15.95 -13.98
CA ARG A 237 0.20 -16.88 -14.66
C ARG A 237 0.31 -16.80 -16.19
N GLY A 238 0.38 -15.58 -16.73
CA GLY A 238 0.49 -15.34 -18.17
C GLY A 238 1.76 -15.94 -18.79
N LEU A 239 2.87 -15.92 -18.04
CA LEU A 239 4.14 -16.52 -18.48
C LEU A 239 4.21 -18.05 -18.28
N ASN A 240 3.17 -18.69 -17.70
CA ASN A 240 3.29 -20.09 -17.28
C ASN A 240 3.50 -21.06 -18.45
N LEU A 241 2.73 -20.94 -19.50
CA LEU A 241 2.75 -21.87 -20.64
C LEU A 241 4.06 -21.71 -21.43
N LEU A 242 4.43 -20.47 -21.74
CA LEU A 242 5.71 -20.20 -22.37
C LEU A 242 6.89 -20.75 -21.56
N TRP A 243 6.90 -20.50 -20.24
CA TRP A 243 7.92 -21.03 -19.34
C TRP A 243 7.97 -22.56 -19.34
N GLN A 244 6.82 -23.24 -19.30
CA GLN A 244 6.76 -24.71 -19.30
C GLN A 244 7.35 -25.30 -20.58
N ASP A 245 6.94 -24.79 -21.74
CA ASP A 245 7.40 -25.30 -23.03
C ASP A 245 8.90 -25.07 -23.23
N LEU A 246 9.40 -23.87 -22.89
CA LEU A 246 10.82 -23.53 -23.02
C LEU A 246 11.69 -24.33 -22.08
N THR A 247 11.31 -24.45 -20.79
CA THR A 247 12.10 -25.20 -19.80
C THR A 247 12.00 -26.71 -19.96
N ALA A 248 10.94 -27.22 -20.56
CA ALA A 248 10.88 -28.64 -20.94
C ALA A 248 11.91 -28.97 -22.03
N ALA A 249 12.11 -28.05 -22.98
CA ALA A 249 13.11 -28.20 -24.05
C ALA A 249 14.55 -27.92 -23.58
N THR A 250 14.72 -27.09 -22.56
CA THR A 250 16.04 -26.67 -22.03
C THR A 250 16.10 -26.81 -20.50
N PRO A 251 16.10 -28.02 -19.94
CA PRO A 251 15.97 -28.23 -18.48
C PRO A 251 17.14 -27.68 -17.67
N ASN A 252 18.28 -27.47 -18.28
CA ASN A 252 19.51 -26.95 -17.63
C ASN A 252 19.38 -25.49 -17.20
N VAL A 253 18.40 -24.74 -17.71
CA VAL A 253 18.20 -23.31 -17.33
C VAL A 253 17.39 -23.15 -16.04
N ILE A 254 16.82 -24.22 -15.50
CA ILE A 254 16.00 -24.16 -14.28
C ILE A 254 16.91 -23.89 -13.07
N LEU A 255 16.71 -22.74 -12.44
CA LEU A 255 17.49 -22.31 -11.28
C LEU A 255 17.16 -23.16 -10.04
N GLY A 256 18.14 -23.94 -9.60
CA GLY A 256 18.07 -24.74 -8.39
C GLY A 256 17.10 -25.93 -8.42
N PRO A 257 17.29 -26.92 -9.29
CA PRO A 257 16.40 -28.09 -9.46
C PRO A 257 16.24 -28.92 -8.16
N GLY A 258 17.20 -28.84 -7.24
CA GLY A 258 17.18 -29.60 -5.98
C GLY A 258 16.25 -29.11 -4.88
N ASN A 259 15.60 -27.94 -5.01
CA ASN A 259 14.84 -27.33 -3.91
C ASN A 259 13.48 -26.74 -4.35
N ARG A 260 12.69 -27.52 -5.11
CA ARG A 260 11.35 -27.11 -5.60
C ARG A 260 10.41 -26.68 -4.49
N THR A 261 10.47 -27.29 -3.31
CA THR A 261 9.66 -26.94 -2.15
C THR A 261 10.01 -25.55 -1.60
N ARG A 262 11.30 -25.22 -1.50
CA ARG A 262 11.78 -23.88 -1.10
C ARG A 262 11.46 -22.82 -2.15
N ALA A 263 11.56 -23.17 -3.44
CA ALA A 263 11.20 -22.28 -4.54
C ALA A 263 9.69 -21.97 -4.54
N ALA A 264 8.84 -22.96 -4.23
CA ALA A 264 7.39 -22.78 -4.12
C ALA A 264 6.98 -21.90 -2.91
N ALA A 265 7.72 -21.98 -1.82
CA ALA A 265 7.51 -21.17 -0.61
C ALA A 265 8.03 -19.72 -0.75
N ALA A 266 8.81 -19.41 -1.78
CA ALA A 266 9.36 -18.07 -2.00
C ALA A 266 8.24 -17.02 -2.29
N PRO A 267 8.46 -15.74 -1.91
CA PRO A 267 7.55 -14.66 -2.25
C PRO A 267 7.26 -14.60 -3.75
N LEU A 268 6.03 -14.25 -4.12
CA LEU A 268 5.56 -14.23 -5.52
C LEU A 268 6.49 -13.39 -6.43
N GLN A 269 7.00 -12.27 -5.95
CA GLN A 269 7.93 -11.41 -6.69
C GLN A 269 9.22 -12.15 -7.06
N LEU A 270 9.80 -12.92 -6.13
CA LEU A 270 11.01 -13.71 -6.39
C LEU A 270 10.73 -14.86 -7.36
N ARG A 271 9.55 -15.48 -7.24
CA ARG A 271 9.13 -16.53 -8.18
C ARG A 271 8.93 -16.00 -9.59
N LEU A 272 8.35 -14.81 -9.74
CA LEU A 272 8.20 -14.13 -11.03
C LEU A 272 9.57 -13.77 -11.61
N TYR A 273 10.46 -13.19 -10.80
CA TYR A 273 11.82 -12.85 -11.22
C TYR A 273 12.59 -14.06 -11.75
N ARG A 274 12.57 -15.18 -11.03
CA ARG A 274 13.20 -16.43 -11.48
C ARG A 274 12.62 -16.92 -12.80
N ARG A 275 11.30 -16.91 -12.95
CA ARG A 275 10.64 -17.30 -14.20
C ARG A 275 11.07 -16.45 -15.39
N VAL A 276 11.22 -15.14 -15.20
CA VAL A 276 11.73 -14.22 -16.23
C VAL A 276 13.14 -14.60 -16.66
N ILE A 277 14.05 -14.86 -15.69
CA ILE A 277 15.42 -15.29 -15.96
C ILE A 277 15.42 -16.63 -16.71
N GLU A 278 14.71 -17.63 -16.21
CA GLU A 278 14.65 -18.97 -16.82
C GLU A 278 14.11 -18.94 -18.25
N ILE A 279 13.10 -18.10 -18.54
CA ILE A 279 12.62 -17.87 -19.91
C ILE A 279 13.72 -17.25 -20.77
N ARG A 280 14.42 -16.23 -20.27
CA ARG A 280 15.50 -15.57 -21.01
C ARG A 280 16.69 -16.50 -21.31
N ASP A 281 17.10 -17.27 -20.33
CA ASP A 281 18.17 -18.25 -20.49
C ASP A 281 17.78 -19.34 -21.49
N ALA A 282 16.54 -19.82 -21.45
CA ALA A 282 15.99 -20.74 -22.45
C ALA A 282 15.96 -20.13 -23.86
N MET A 283 15.55 -18.87 -24.00
CA MET A 283 15.59 -18.16 -25.28
C MET A 283 17.02 -18.06 -25.80
N ILE A 284 18.01 -17.78 -24.96
CA ILE A 284 19.42 -17.73 -25.33
C ILE A 284 19.92 -19.11 -25.81
N ALA A 285 19.57 -20.17 -25.10
CA ALA A 285 19.93 -21.53 -25.49
C ALA A 285 19.30 -21.93 -26.84
N LEU A 286 18.04 -21.60 -27.04
CA LEU A 286 17.28 -21.93 -28.27
C LEU A 286 17.73 -21.13 -29.51
N ARG A 287 18.43 -19.99 -29.35
CA ARG A 287 19.00 -19.22 -30.48
C ARG A 287 19.92 -20.06 -31.35
N ASN A 288 20.59 -21.06 -30.78
CA ASN A 288 21.49 -21.95 -31.53
C ASN A 288 20.76 -22.92 -32.46
N TYR A 289 19.44 -22.99 -32.38
CA TYR A 289 18.61 -23.87 -33.23
C TYR A 289 17.81 -23.12 -34.30
N VAL A 290 18.10 -21.83 -34.49
CA VAL A 290 17.42 -20.97 -35.46
C VAL A 290 18.39 -20.43 -36.48
N THR A 291 18.07 -20.61 -37.77
CA THR A 291 18.80 -20.01 -38.87
C THR A 291 18.39 -18.55 -39.12
N PRO A 292 19.29 -17.70 -39.66
CA PRO A 292 18.93 -16.35 -40.10
C PRO A 292 17.73 -16.33 -41.04
N ALA A 293 17.67 -17.29 -41.95
CA ALA A 293 16.57 -17.44 -42.94
C ALA A 293 15.20 -17.68 -42.26
N ALA A 294 15.17 -18.48 -41.17
CA ALA A 294 13.95 -18.71 -40.38
C ALA A 294 13.46 -17.43 -39.66
N VAL A 295 14.39 -16.61 -39.19
CA VAL A 295 14.05 -15.31 -38.58
C VAL A 295 13.51 -14.32 -39.61
N ASP A 296 14.10 -14.30 -40.83
CA ASP A 296 13.63 -13.44 -41.90
C ASP A 296 12.26 -13.89 -42.44
N LEU A 297 11.99 -15.20 -42.43
CA LEU A 297 10.67 -15.72 -42.74
C LEU A 297 9.64 -15.29 -41.68
N ALA A 298 9.98 -15.40 -40.40
CA ALA A 298 9.14 -14.91 -39.30
C ALA A 298 8.84 -13.40 -39.43
N ARG A 299 9.83 -12.59 -39.76
CA ARG A 299 9.64 -11.15 -39.98
C ARG A 299 8.71 -10.85 -41.18
N ARG A 300 8.89 -11.51 -42.32
CA ARG A 300 7.98 -11.38 -43.46
C ARG A 300 6.55 -11.73 -43.10
N HIS A 301 6.35 -12.83 -42.41
CA HIS A 301 5.02 -13.28 -41.98
C HIS A 301 4.30 -12.30 -41.04
N VAL A 302 5.06 -11.57 -40.22
CA VAL A 302 4.54 -10.53 -39.33
C VAL A 302 4.26 -9.23 -40.06
N THR A 303 5.07 -8.87 -41.05
CA THR A 303 4.90 -7.64 -41.83
C THR A 303 3.53 -7.60 -42.52
N ASP A 304 3.06 -8.76 -42.99
CA ASP A 304 1.78 -8.90 -43.68
C ASP A 304 0.57 -8.69 -42.76
N GLN A 305 0.78 -8.72 -41.43
CA GLN A 305 -0.29 -8.61 -40.41
C GLN A 305 -0.57 -7.17 -39.94
N ALA A 306 0.17 -6.17 -40.43
CA ALA A 306 0.01 -4.73 -40.10
C ALA A 306 -0.07 -4.45 -38.59
N LEU A 307 0.70 -5.16 -37.76
CA LEU A 307 0.70 -5.04 -36.29
C LEU A 307 1.48 -3.81 -35.81
N PRO A 308 1.12 -3.21 -34.64
CA PRO A 308 1.95 -2.19 -33.99
C PRO A 308 3.36 -2.73 -33.70
N LYS A 309 4.39 -1.87 -33.79
CA LYS A 309 5.81 -2.26 -33.70
C LYS A 309 6.13 -3.21 -32.54
N GLN A 310 5.66 -2.90 -31.31
CA GLN A 310 5.93 -3.74 -30.14
C GLN A 310 5.23 -5.11 -30.20
N ALA A 311 4.06 -5.18 -30.82
CA ALA A 311 3.36 -6.44 -31.05
C ALA A 311 4.05 -7.23 -32.17
N ALA A 312 4.48 -6.58 -33.24
CA ALA A 312 5.24 -7.19 -34.32
C ALA A 312 6.52 -7.86 -33.80
N GLU A 313 7.31 -7.18 -32.99
CA GLU A 313 8.53 -7.73 -32.36
C GLU A 313 8.22 -8.97 -31.50
N ALA A 314 7.12 -8.95 -30.74
CA ALA A 314 6.70 -10.07 -29.91
C ALA A 314 6.26 -11.28 -30.78
N HIS A 315 5.54 -11.07 -31.86
CA HIS A 315 5.17 -12.11 -32.81
C HIS A 315 6.38 -12.71 -33.53
N VAL A 316 7.34 -11.90 -33.99
CA VAL A 316 8.59 -12.40 -34.56
C VAL A 316 9.31 -13.30 -33.54
N THR A 317 9.34 -12.88 -32.26
CA THR A 317 9.95 -13.66 -31.19
C THR A 317 9.21 -15.00 -30.99
N ALA A 318 7.88 -14.99 -30.96
CA ALA A 318 7.07 -16.20 -30.84
C ALA A 318 7.28 -17.20 -31.99
N TYR A 319 7.34 -16.70 -33.23
CA TYR A 319 7.57 -17.54 -34.41
C TYR A 319 8.95 -18.19 -34.42
N TRP A 320 10.02 -17.43 -34.18
CA TRP A 320 11.34 -18.04 -34.15
C TRP A 320 11.51 -19.02 -32.95
N LEU A 321 10.88 -18.76 -31.80
CA LEU A 321 10.86 -19.71 -30.69
C LEU A 321 10.15 -21.01 -31.09
N THR A 322 9.05 -20.92 -31.79
CA THR A 322 8.31 -22.08 -32.30
C THR A 322 9.17 -22.89 -33.29
N ALA A 323 9.89 -22.21 -34.21
CA ALA A 323 10.80 -22.84 -35.14
C ALA A 323 11.99 -23.51 -34.43
N ALA A 324 12.58 -22.84 -33.42
CA ALA A 324 13.67 -23.36 -32.61
C ALA A 324 13.28 -24.63 -31.83
N LEU A 325 12.12 -24.59 -31.19
CA LEU A 325 11.57 -25.76 -30.47
C LEU A 325 11.31 -26.92 -31.43
N HIS A 326 10.78 -26.66 -32.62
CA HIS A 326 10.58 -27.68 -33.64
C HIS A 326 11.89 -28.31 -34.09
N ALA A 327 12.90 -27.49 -34.41
CA ALA A 327 14.24 -27.96 -34.80
C ALA A 327 14.90 -28.80 -33.70
N LEU A 328 14.85 -28.36 -32.45
CA LEU A 328 15.37 -29.12 -31.31
C LEU A 328 14.66 -30.46 -31.13
N HIS A 329 13.33 -30.51 -31.20
CA HIS A 329 12.55 -31.74 -31.06
C HIS A 329 12.75 -32.71 -32.26
N SER A 330 13.05 -32.18 -33.45
CA SER A 330 13.39 -33.00 -34.63
C SER A 330 14.85 -33.48 -34.62
N GLY A 331 15.60 -33.24 -33.56
CA GLY A 331 17.00 -33.69 -33.42
C GLY A 331 18.00 -32.96 -34.29
N HIS A 332 17.69 -31.76 -34.80
CA HIS A 332 18.64 -30.97 -35.58
C HIS A 332 19.79 -30.50 -34.67
N PRO A 333 21.05 -30.55 -35.16
CA PRO A 333 22.20 -30.06 -34.40
C PRO A 333 22.17 -28.51 -34.26
N PRO A 334 22.82 -27.96 -33.22
CA PRO A 334 23.01 -26.53 -33.08
C PRO A 334 23.66 -25.92 -34.33
N GLN A 335 23.18 -24.77 -34.77
CA GLN A 335 23.71 -24.08 -35.95
C GLN A 335 25.05 -23.41 -35.66
N PRO A 336 26.04 -23.49 -36.57
CA PRO A 336 27.36 -22.86 -36.35
C PRO A 336 27.31 -21.32 -36.33
N GLN A 337 26.30 -20.73 -36.96
CA GLN A 337 26.02 -19.29 -36.91
C GLN A 337 24.63 -19.09 -36.30
N SER A 338 24.60 -18.75 -35.01
CA SER A 338 23.34 -18.34 -34.37
C SER A 338 22.87 -17.01 -34.97
N ALA A 339 21.56 -16.92 -35.26
CA ALA A 339 20.96 -15.66 -35.69
C ALA A 339 21.21 -14.55 -34.64
N ASN A 340 21.62 -13.35 -35.09
CA ASN A 340 21.76 -12.21 -34.18
C ASN A 340 20.38 -11.71 -33.76
N LEU A 341 19.84 -12.33 -32.71
CA LEU A 341 18.52 -12.07 -32.14
C LEU A 341 18.61 -11.12 -30.94
N ALA A 342 19.56 -10.19 -30.96
CA ALA A 342 19.68 -9.15 -29.94
C ALA A 342 18.40 -8.29 -29.93
N GLY A 343 17.40 -8.76 -29.23
CA GLY A 343 16.36 -7.89 -28.72
C GLY A 343 17.00 -6.96 -27.67
N PRO A 344 16.64 -5.68 -27.61
CA PRO A 344 17.11 -4.81 -26.55
C PRO A 344 16.74 -5.46 -25.21
N GLY A 345 17.74 -5.78 -24.39
CA GLY A 345 17.49 -6.11 -23.00
C GLY A 345 16.75 -4.93 -22.39
N ALA A 346 15.59 -5.17 -21.81
CA ALA A 346 14.89 -4.09 -21.13
C ALA A 346 15.77 -3.61 -19.96
N TYR A 347 15.95 -2.30 -19.86
CA TYR A 347 16.72 -1.68 -18.77
C TYR A 347 16.03 -1.82 -17.41
N ASP A 348 14.72 -2.16 -17.41
CA ASP A 348 13.92 -2.36 -16.21
C ASP A 348 13.20 -3.72 -16.26
N LEU A 349 13.12 -4.38 -15.09
CA LEU A 349 12.41 -5.65 -14.92
C LEU A 349 10.91 -5.56 -15.30
N ALA A 350 10.27 -4.41 -15.06
CA ALA A 350 8.86 -4.23 -15.40
C ALA A 350 8.64 -4.22 -16.93
N ASP A 351 9.51 -3.58 -17.68
CA ASP A 351 9.48 -3.56 -19.14
C ASP A 351 9.75 -4.94 -19.72
N GLU A 352 10.68 -5.67 -19.10
CA GLU A 352 10.99 -7.05 -19.47
C GLU A 352 9.79 -7.99 -19.27
N ILE A 353 9.14 -7.91 -18.12
CA ILE A 353 7.91 -8.67 -17.85
C ILE A 353 6.83 -8.36 -18.89
N ASN A 354 6.63 -7.08 -19.20
CA ASN A 354 5.65 -6.64 -20.19
C ASN A 354 5.99 -7.14 -21.60
N HIS A 355 7.28 -7.15 -21.98
CA HIS A 355 7.74 -7.71 -23.25
C HIS A 355 7.47 -9.21 -23.32
N LEU A 356 7.88 -9.97 -22.29
CA LEU A 356 7.67 -11.43 -22.27
C LEU A 356 6.19 -11.82 -22.22
N LEU A 357 5.33 -11.01 -21.60
CA LEU A 357 3.88 -11.24 -21.66
C LEU A 357 3.35 -11.09 -23.08
N ARG A 358 3.78 -10.07 -23.84
CA ARG A 358 3.42 -9.92 -25.25
C ARG A 358 3.92 -11.12 -26.08
N VAL A 359 5.14 -11.58 -25.80
CA VAL A 359 5.67 -12.80 -26.44
C VAL A 359 4.84 -14.03 -26.09
N ALA A 360 4.45 -14.19 -24.83
CA ALA A 360 3.60 -15.31 -24.40
C ALA A 360 2.20 -15.27 -25.03
N ASP A 361 1.61 -14.09 -25.16
CA ASP A 361 0.33 -13.90 -25.86
C ASP A 361 0.47 -14.22 -27.36
N ALA A 362 1.53 -13.74 -28.01
CA ALA A 362 1.81 -14.06 -29.42
C ALA A 362 2.09 -15.55 -29.63
N TYR A 363 2.82 -16.19 -28.70
CA TYR A 363 3.12 -17.63 -28.73
C TYR A 363 1.87 -18.50 -28.67
N GLN A 364 0.85 -18.08 -27.92
CA GLN A 364 -0.45 -18.74 -27.79
C GLN A 364 -1.45 -18.30 -28.87
N SER A 365 -1.12 -17.41 -29.77
CA SER A 365 -2.04 -16.90 -30.78
C SER A 365 -2.41 -17.96 -31.83
N PRO A 366 -3.62 -17.89 -32.40
CA PRO A 366 -4.01 -18.77 -33.51
C PRO A 366 -3.04 -18.70 -34.70
N ALA A 367 -2.46 -17.53 -34.97
CA ALA A 367 -1.48 -17.33 -36.03
C ALA A 367 -0.19 -18.12 -35.79
N ASN A 368 0.31 -18.18 -34.55
CA ASN A 368 1.46 -19.01 -34.20
C ASN A 368 1.13 -20.51 -34.24
N HIS A 369 -0.07 -20.91 -33.89
CA HIS A 369 -0.53 -22.29 -34.06
C HIS A 369 -0.57 -22.70 -35.52
N ALA A 370 -1.09 -21.87 -36.42
CA ALA A 370 -1.07 -22.11 -37.87
C ALA A 370 0.37 -22.21 -38.41
N TYR A 371 1.27 -21.32 -37.95
CA TYR A 371 2.69 -21.37 -38.29
C TYR A 371 3.35 -22.68 -37.84
N ARG A 372 3.09 -23.12 -36.62
CA ARG A 372 3.56 -24.42 -36.09
C ARG A 372 3.10 -25.58 -36.95
N THR A 373 1.82 -25.61 -37.39
CA THR A 373 1.28 -26.65 -38.24
C THR A 373 1.96 -26.66 -39.61
N SER A 374 2.27 -25.48 -40.19
CA SER A 374 2.98 -25.39 -41.47
C SER A 374 4.40 -25.94 -41.40
N LEU A 375 5.11 -25.78 -40.27
CA LEU A 375 6.45 -26.36 -40.05
C LEU A 375 6.42 -27.90 -40.03
N ILE A 376 5.38 -28.49 -39.44
CA ILE A 376 5.22 -29.97 -39.38
C ILE A 376 4.90 -30.57 -40.76
N GLY A 377 4.19 -29.83 -41.63
CA GLY A 377 3.85 -30.28 -42.98
C GLY A 377 4.96 -30.12 -44.02
N MET A 378 6.08 -29.49 -43.67
CA MET A 378 7.26 -29.29 -44.51
C MET A 378 8.36 -30.35 -44.33
N VAL A 379 8.19 -31.24 -43.37
CA VAL A 379 9.06 -32.43 -43.11
C VAL A 379 8.42 -33.67 -43.74
#